data_6a5eff521f461d05adea3ed73bd7145f
#
_entry.id   6a5eff521f461d05adea3ed73bd7145f
#
_cell.length_a   1.000
_cell.length_b   1.000
_cell.length_c   1.000
_cell.angle_alpha   90.00
_cell.angle_beta   90.00
_cell.angle_gamma   90.00
#
_symmetry.space_group_name_H-M   'P 1'
#
loop_
_entity.id
_entity.type
_entity.pdbx_description
1 polymer ?
#
loop_
_entity_poly.entity_id
_entity_poly.type
_entity_poly.pdbx_seq_one_letter_code
_entity_poly.pdbx_strand_id
1 'polypeptide(L)'
;MSKSASKWVPFPHLGEYSYTAASVKKHWAKLHAGDAEPLPTNEKLLEAWALFHSGEFQQAAELGLALANAGLIAGLTVANKATCIYANYLEANEAARLALFMDVVERAEKQAQNAAMSAECLPNAYYWQAYALGRYSQGISVAKALARGLGGKVKDALEKTIELQPKHADAHIALGTFHAEVIDKVGALIGSMTYGAKKDASFHFFAEALKINTNSAIAMIEQANGWVMLEGEKRLAEATKLYEIASATLPLDAMERLDVDLAKAELND
;
A
#
# COMPACT_ATOMS: atom_id res chain seq x y z
N MET A 1 28.15 -1.89 -16.12
CA MET A 1 27.66 -3.28 -16.16
C MET A 1 26.26 -3.25 -15.59
N SER A 2 25.24 -3.39 -16.42
CA SER A 2 23.85 -3.50 -15.98
C SER A 2 23.72 -4.77 -15.13
N LYS A 3 23.45 -4.64 -13.83
CA LYS A 3 22.99 -5.79 -13.05
C LYS A 3 21.73 -6.28 -13.73
N SER A 4 21.74 -7.50 -14.24
CA SER A 4 20.52 -8.20 -14.66
C SER A 4 19.53 -8.09 -13.51
N ALA A 5 18.41 -7.42 -13.73
CA ALA A 5 17.35 -7.38 -12.73
C ALA A 5 16.97 -8.83 -12.40
N SER A 6 16.95 -9.19 -11.12
CA SER A 6 16.52 -10.51 -10.70
C SER A 6 15.08 -10.73 -11.18
N LYS A 7 14.79 -11.90 -11.71
CA LYS A 7 13.43 -12.22 -12.15
C LYS A 7 12.53 -12.35 -10.91
N TRP A 8 11.44 -11.60 -10.90
CA TRP A 8 10.46 -11.67 -9.82
C TRP A 8 9.68 -13.00 -9.87
N VAL A 9 9.25 -13.47 -8.72
CA VAL A 9 8.32 -14.60 -8.64
C VAL A 9 7.01 -14.20 -9.30
N PRO A 10 6.45 -15.01 -10.19
CA PRO A 10 5.19 -14.68 -10.85
C PRO A 10 4.02 -14.68 -9.85
N PHE A 11 2.99 -13.90 -10.15
CA PHE A 11 1.73 -13.93 -9.42
C PHE A 11 1.14 -15.36 -9.41
N PRO A 12 0.72 -15.89 -8.24
CA PRO A 12 0.29 -17.31 -8.13
C PRO A 12 -0.93 -17.67 -8.97
N HIS A 13 -1.78 -16.69 -9.27
CA HIS A 13 -3.01 -16.86 -10.04
C HIS A 13 -2.91 -16.20 -11.44
N LEU A 14 -1.74 -16.29 -12.07
CA LEU A 14 -1.49 -15.70 -13.38
C LEU A 14 -2.53 -16.19 -14.40
N GLY A 15 -3.16 -15.26 -15.12
CA GLY A 15 -4.22 -15.55 -16.09
C GLY A 15 -5.64 -15.54 -15.52
N GLU A 16 -5.83 -15.46 -14.20
CA GLU A 16 -7.17 -15.29 -13.59
C GLU A 16 -7.75 -13.90 -13.91
N TYR A 17 -6.88 -12.90 -13.97
CA TYR A 17 -7.23 -11.52 -14.34
C TYR A 17 -6.60 -11.16 -15.68
N SER A 18 -7.42 -10.64 -16.60
CA SER A 18 -6.95 -10.20 -17.91
C SER A 18 -7.50 -8.82 -18.23
N TYR A 19 -6.64 -7.82 -18.01
CA TYR A 19 -6.96 -6.42 -18.27
C TYR A 19 -6.26 -5.93 -19.53
N THR A 20 -6.95 -5.05 -20.28
CA THR A 20 -6.40 -4.26 -21.37
C THR A 20 -6.49 -2.78 -20.99
N ALA A 21 -5.77 -1.90 -21.67
CA ALA A 21 -5.88 -0.45 -21.46
C ALA A 21 -7.35 0.03 -21.52
N ALA A 22 -8.14 -0.50 -22.44
CA ALA A 22 -9.56 -0.16 -22.59
C ALA A 22 -10.40 -0.64 -21.40
N SER A 23 -10.19 -1.87 -20.92
CA SER A 23 -10.95 -2.41 -19.79
C SER A 23 -10.54 -1.75 -18.45
N VAL A 24 -9.25 -1.46 -18.24
CA VAL A 24 -8.80 -0.69 -17.08
C VAL A 24 -9.45 0.70 -17.07
N LYS A 25 -9.41 1.42 -18.19
CA LYS A 25 -10.06 2.73 -18.34
C LYS A 25 -11.54 2.67 -17.98
N LYS A 26 -12.25 1.64 -18.45
CA LYS A 26 -13.69 1.43 -18.17
C LYS A 26 -13.97 1.19 -16.69
N HIS A 27 -13.08 0.48 -16.00
CA HIS A 27 -13.27 0.07 -14.60
C HIS A 27 -12.45 0.90 -13.61
N TRP A 28 -11.82 2.00 -14.07
CA TRP A 28 -10.85 2.79 -13.32
C TRP A 28 -11.29 3.14 -11.91
N ALA A 29 -12.46 3.74 -11.76
CA ALA A 29 -12.96 4.18 -10.47
C ALA A 29 -13.15 3.05 -9.44
N LYS A 30 -13.39 1.80 -9.90
CA LYS A 30 -13.48 0.64 -9.02
C LYS A 30 -12.10 0.11 -8.65
N LEU A 31 -11.20 0.00 -9.63
CA LEU A 31 -9.84 -0.50 -9.45
C LEU A 31 -8.98 0.44 -8.59
N HIS A 32 -9.33 1.71 -8.56
CA HIS A 32 -8.64 2.76 -7.81
C HIS A 32 -9.50 3.37 -6.69
N ALA A 33 -10.50 2.63 -6.19
CA ALA A 33 -11.32 3.09 -5.06
C ALA A 33 -10.52 3.27 -3.77
N GLY A 34 -9.42 2.52 -3.60
CA GLY A 34 -8.53 2.60 -2.45
C GLY A 34 -7.55 3.77 -2.52
N ASP A 35 -6.83 3.89 -3.63
CA ASP A 35 -5.72 4.83 -3.79
C ASP A 35 -6.08 6.14 -4.51
N ALA A 36 -7.34 6.28 -4.96
CA ALA A 36 -7.84 7.45 -5.65
C ALA A 36 -6.92 7.97 -6.78
N GLU A 37 -6.20 7.06 -7.47
CA GLU A 37 -5.30 7.42 -8.57
C GLU A 37 -6.09 8.10 -9.69
N PRO A 38 -5.66 9.25 -10.22
CA PRO A 38 -6.34 9.92 -11.31
C PRO A 38 -6.25 9.12 -12.62
N LEU A 39 -7.33 9.10 -13.39
CA LEU A 39 -7.37 8.39 -14.67
C LEU A 39 -6.35 8.98 -15.65
N PRO A 40 -5.35 8.21 -16.11
CA PRO A 40 -4.38 8.70 -17.09
C PRO A 40 -5.00 8.98 -18.43
N THR A 41 -4.54 10.04 -19.09
CA THR A 41 -4.87 10.31 -20.51
C THR A 41 -3.93 9.59 -21.47
N ASN A 42 -2.75 9.18 -21.01
CA ASN A 42 -1.73 8.49 -21.80
C ASN A 42 -2.01 6.99 -21.86
N GLU A 43 -2.11 6.45 -23.09
CA GLU A 43 -2.44 5.04 -23.33
C GLU A 43 -1.36 4.07 -22.81
N LYS A 44 -0.07 4.46 -22.86
CA LYS A 44 1.02 3.64 -22.31
C LYS A 44 0.96 3.52 -20.79
N LEU A 45 0.48 4.54 -20.09
CA LEU A 45 0.20 4.42 -18.66
C LEU A 45 -0.96 3.45 -18.39
N LEU A 46 -2.02 3.49 -19.20
CA LEU A 46 -3.12 2.53 -19.10
C LEU A 46 -2.64 1.09 -19.37
N GLU A 47 -1.71 0.89 -20.32
CA GLU A 47 -1.06 -0.41 -20.54
C GLU A 47 -0.28 -0.88 -19.29
N ALA A 48 0.50 0.00 -18.66
CA ALA A 48 1.24 -0.34 -17.44
C ALA A 48 0.29 -0.71 -16.28
N TRP A 49 -0.81 0.02 -16.13
CA TRP A 49 -1.84 -0.31 -15.14
C TRP A 49 -2.57 -1.62 -15.50
N ALA A 50 -2.81 -1.91 -16.78
CA ALA A 50 -3.39 -3.18 -17.21
C ALA A 50 -2.52 -4.38 -16.81
N LEU A 51 -1.20 -4.27 -16.98
CA LEU A 51 -0.24 -5.26 -16.50
C LEU A 51 -0.32 -5.44 -14.98
N PHE A 52 -0.38 -4.33 -14.23
CA PHE A 52 -0.50 -4.36 -12.77
C PHE A 52 -1.75 -5.12 -12.31
N HIS A 53 -2.93 -4.72 -12.81
CA HIS A 53 -4.19 -5.35 -12.42
C HIS A 53 -4.32 -6.81 -12.89
N SER A 54 -3.54 -7.21 -13.90
CA SER A 54 -3.47 -8.61 -14.37
C SER A 54 -2.47 -9.47 -13.59
N GLY A 55 -1.71 -8.89 -12.64
CA GLY A 55 -0.71 -9.62 -11.85
C GLY A 55 0.69 -9.70 -12.50
N GLU A 56 0.90 -9.02 -13.60
CA GLU A 56 2.20 -8.92 -14.28
C GLU A 56 3.05 -7.81 -13.62
N PHE A 57 3.28 -7.94 -12.29
CA PHE A 57 3.87 -6.87 -11.47
C PHE A 57 5.25 -6.43 -11.92
N GLN A 58 6.13 -7.37 -12.35
CA GLN A 58 7.45 -7.00 -12.86
C GLN A 58 7.35 -6.18 -14.13
N GLN A 59 6.52 -6.60 -15.10
CA GLN A 59 6.35 -5.91 -16.37
C GLN A 59 5.72 -4.53 -16.16
N ALA A 60 4.75 -4.41 -15.22
CA ALA A 60 4.14 -3.15 -14.84
C ALA A 60 5.17 -2.17 -14.26
N ALA A 61 6.05 -2.64 -13.37
CA ALA A 61 7.12 -1.84 -12.80
C ALA A 61 8.13 -1.40 -13.85
N GLU A 62 8.58 -2.31 -14.71
CA GLU A 62 9.55 -2.03 -15.79
C GLU A 62 8.99 -1.02 -16.79
N LEU A 63 7.75 -1.18 -17.24
CA LEU A 63 7.09 -0.25 -18.16
C LEU A 63 6.91 1.12 -17.50
N GLY A 64 6.44 1.16 -16.23
CA GLY A 64 6.29 2.41 -15.48
C GLY A 64 7.61 3.18 -15.35
N LEU A 65 8.72 2.50 -15.03
CA LEU A 65 10.05 3.10 -14.97
C LEU A 65 10.53 3.59 -16.34
N ALA A 66 10.28 2.83 -17.40
CA ALA A 66 10.63 3.25 -18.76
C ALA A 66 9.89 4.52 -19.19
N LEU A 67 8.59 4.61 -18.86
CA LEU A 67 7.77 5.79 -19.12
C LEU A 67 8.26 7.01 -18.34
N ALA A 68 8.61 6.84 -17.08
CA ALA A 68 9.16 7.91 -16.24
C ALA A 68 10.49 8.42 -16.77
N ASN A 69 11.37 7.51 -17.19
CA ASN A 69 12.65 7.86 -17.82
C ASN A 69 12.48 8.60 -19.17
N ALA A 70 11.37 8.34 -19.86
CA ALA A 70 10.99 9.07 -21.08
C ALA A 70 10.29 10.42 -20.80
N GLY A 71 10.21 10.85 -19.53
CA GLY A 71 9.63 12.13 -19.11
C GLY A 71 8.18 12.07 -18.64
N LEU A 72 7.54 10.90 -18.67
CA LEU A 72 6.18 10.71 -18.17
C LEU A 72 6.21 10.28 -16.69
N ILE A 73 6.43 11.25 -15.79
CA ILE A 73 6.73 11.04 -14.36
C ILE A 73 5.63 10.23 -13.64
N ALA A 74 4.37 10.33 -14.06
CA ALA A 74 3.28 9.50 -13.53
C ALA A 74 3.52 7.98 -13.67
N GLY A 75 4.43 7.54 -14.55
CA GLY A 75 4.90 6.15 -14.62
C GLY A 75 5.53 5.65 -13.32
N LEU A 76 6.07 6.55 -12.48
CA LEU A 76 6.60 6.17 -11.16
C LEU A 76 5.51 5.66 -10.23
N THR A 77 4.27 6.13 -10.32
CA THR A 77 3.18 5.68 -9.45
C THR A 77 2.91 4.19 -9.66
N VAL A 78 2.69 3.75 -10.90
CA VAL A 78 2.46 2.33 -11.19
C VAL A 78 3.69 1.47 -10.87
N ALA A 79 4.90 1.99 -11.14
CA ALA A 79 6.14 1.28 -10.82
C ALA A 79 6.31 1.10 -9.31
N ASN A 80 6.04 2.13 -8.50
CA ASN A 80 6.12 2.08 -7.05
C ASN A 80 5.07 1.13 -6.48
N LYS A 81 3.82 1.21 -6.94
CA LYS A 81 2.74 0.31 -6.53
C LYS A 81 3.11 -1.15 -6.82
N ALA A 82 3.49 -1.46 -8.06
CA ALA A 82 3.86 -2.81 -8.46
C ALA A 82 5.04 -3.36 -7.65
N THR A 83 6.07 -2.54 -7.41
CA THR A 83 7.22 -2.93 -6.58
C THR A 83 6.81 -3.19 -5.14
N CYS A 84 5.98 -2.33 -4.54
CA CYS A 84 5.51 -2.50 -3.16
C CYS A 84 4.65 -3.76 -2.98
N ILE A 85 3.72 -4.01 -3.92
CA ILE A 85 2.85 -5.21 -3.85
C ILE A 85 3.69 -6.47 -4.02
N TYR A 86 4.59 -6.52 -5.01
CA TYR A 86 5.51 -7.64 -5.14
C TYR A 86 6.34 -7.87 -3.88
N ALA A 87 6.98 -6.83 -3.36
CA ALA A 87 7.82 -6.92 -2.17
C ALA A 87 7.05 -7.39 -0.93
N ASN A 88 5.81 -6.93 -0.77
CA ASN A 88 5.00 -7.25 0.41
C ASN A 88 4.45 -8.68 0.39
N TYR A 89 4.02 -9.17 -0.77
CA TYR A 89 3.27 -10.43 -0.85
C TYR A 89 4.07 -11.60 -1.44
N LEU A 90 5.05 -11.32 -2.30
CA LEU A 90 5.68 -12.37 -3.12
C LEU A 90 7.18 -12.52 -2.90
N GLU A 91 7.88 -11.48 -2.41
CA GLU A 91 9.33 -11.57 -2.16
C GLU A 91 9.61 -12.24 -0.81
N ALA A 92 10.07 -13.48 -0.87
CA ALA A 92 10.38 -14.26 0.33
C ALA A 92 11.72 -13.89 0.97
N ASN A 93 12.67 -13.35 0.19
CA ASN A 93 13.97 -12.95 0.72
C ASN A 93 13.87 -11.60 1.41
N GLU A 94 14.07 -11.59 2.74
CA GLU A 94 13.94 -10.37 3.56
C GLU A 94 14.86 -9.24 3.10
N ALA A 95 16.12 -9.52 2.79
CA ALA A 95 17.07 -8.50 2.36
C ALA A 95 16.68 -7.88 1.01
N ALA A 96 16.21 -8.71 0.07
CA ALA A 96 15.69 -8.25 -1.22
C ALA A 96 14.43 -7.41 -1.04
N ARG A 97 13.50 -7.88 -0.21
CA ARG A 97 12.27 -7.16 0.13
C ARG A 97 12.54 -5.77 0.71
N LEU A 98 13.44 -5.68 1.68
CA LEU A 98 13.83 -4.40 2.29
C LEU A 98 14.52 -3.47 1.28
N ALA A 99 15.35 -4.01 0.38
CA ALA A 99 15.97 -3.23 -0.67
C ALA A 99 14.93 -2.65 -1.65
N LEU A 100 13.95 -3.46 -2.06
CA LEU A 100 12.86 -3.01 -2.93
C LEU A 100 12.04 -1.87 -2.29
N PHE A 101 11.72 -1.97 -1.00
CA PHE A 101 11.03 -0.87 -0.31
C PHE A 101 11.87 0.40 -0.28
N MET A 102 13.19 0.32 -0.02
CA MET A 102 14.05 1.50 -0.03
C MET A 102 14.18 2.12 -1.43
N ASP A 103 14.24 1.31 -2.49
CA ASP A 103 14.21 1.81 -3.87
C ASP A 103 12.92 2.59 -4.16
N VAL A 104 11.78 2.11 -3.64
CA VAL A 104 10.50 2.84 -3.75
C VAL A 104 10.54 4.15 -2.97
N VAL A 105 11.06 4.16 -1.74
CA VAL A 105 11.18 5.39 -0.94
C VAL A 105 11.94 6.46 -1.72
N GLU A 106 13.12 6.12 -2.27
CA GLU A 106 13.93 7.08 -3.04
C GLU A 106 13.21 7.57 -4.30
N ARG A 107 12.52 6.68 -5.02
CA ARG A 107 11.76 7.05 -6.22
C ARG A 107 10.56 7.94 -5.91
N ALA A 108 9.81 7.62 -4.85
CA ALA A 108 8.63 8.36 -4.43
C ALA A 108 9.00 9.76 -3.91
N GLU A 109 10.10 9.90 -3.17
CA GLU A 109 10.64 11.20 -2.75
C GLU A 109 11.00 12.07 -3.96
N LYS A 110 11.71 11.52 -4.94
CA LYS A 110 12.04 12.23 -6.18
C LYS A 110 10.79 12.59 -6.98
N GLN A 111 9.79 11.71 -7.00
CA GLN A 111 8.51 11.93 -7.65
C GLN A 111 7.78 13.12 -7.02
N ALA A 112 7.64 13.14 -5.69
CA ALA A 112 6.97 14.21 -4.95
C ALA A 112 7.64 15.59 -5.12
N GLN A 113 8.96 15.61 -5.36
CA GLN A 113 9.74 16.83 -5.56
C GLN A 113 9.80 17.28 -7.02
N ASN A 114 9.28 16.50 -7.96
CA ASN A 114 9.36 16.81 -9.38
C ASN A 114 8.33 17.85 -9.79
N ALA A 115 8.79 19.00 -10.27
CA ALA A 115 7.93 20.11 -10.72
C ALA A 115 7.02 19.76 -11.92
N ALA A 116 7.35 18.70 -12.69
CA ALA A 116 6.52 18.20 -13.78
C ALA A 116 5.37 17.30 -13.29
N MET A 117 5.33 16.97 -11.99
CA MET A 117 4.25 16.19 -11.39
C MET A 117 2.99 17.01 -11.29
N SER A 118 1.87 16.50 -11.81
CA SER A 118 0.58 17.17 -11.62
C SER A 118 0.16 17.08 -10.14
N ALA A 119 -0.57 18.09 -9.68
CA ALA A 119 -1.08 18.11 -8.30
C ALA A 119 -1.95 16.88 -7.99
N GLU A 120 -2.65 16.36 -8.97
CA GLU A 120 -3.54 15.19 -8.85
C GLU A 120 -2.79 13.88 -8.56
N CYS A 121 -1.55 13.74 -9.04
CA CYS A 121 -0.72 12.55 -8.82
C CYS A 121 0.14 12.63 -7.54
N LEU A 122 0.27 13.82 -6.93
CA LEU A 122 1.06 14.01 -5.71
C LEU A 122 0.62 13.16 -4.52
N PRO A 123 -0.68 12.94 -4.24
CA PRO A 123 -1.10 12.12 -3.12
C PRO A 123 -0.48 10.73 -3.15
N ASN A 124 -0.47 10.06 -4.29
CA ASN A 124 0.09 8.74 -4.44
C ASN A 124 1.63 8.71 -4.36
N ALA A 125 2.33 9.80 -4.69
CA ALA A 125 3.77 9.89 -4.44
C ALA A 125 4.08 9.85 -2.93
N TYR A 126 3.36 10.64 -2.11
CA TYR A 126 3.49 10.60 -0.65
C TYR A 126 3.01 9.28 -0.06
N TYR A 127 1.92 8.72 -0.56
CA TYR A 127 1.40 7.44 -0.09
C TYR A 127 2.41 6.30 -0.29
N TRP A 128 2.98 6.15 -1.50
CA TRP A 128 3.94 5.07 -1.76
C TRP A 128 5.27 5.26 -1.04
N GLN A 129 5.68 6.50 -0.78
CA GLN A 129 6.79 6.80 0.13
C GLN A 129 6.48 6.27 1.55
N ALA A 130 5.30 6.61 2.08
CA ALA A 130 4.89 6.20 3.43
C ALA A 130 4.72 4.68 3.54
N TYR A 131 4.06 4.05 2.56
CA TYR A 131 3.85 2.61 2.52
C TYR A 131 5.18 1.86 2.55
N ALA A 132 6.08 2.19 1.62
CA ALA A 132 7.38 1.53 1.53
C ALA A 132 8.23 1.74 2.78
N LEU A 133 8.23 2.96 3.34
CA LEU A 133 8.97 3.27 4.56
C LEU A 133 8.38 2.57 5.78
N GLY A 134 7.06 2.45 5.86
CA GLY A 134 6.34 1.70 6.89
C GLY A 134 6.72 0.21 6.85
N ARG A 135 6.57 -0.44 5.68
CA ARG A 135 6.95 -1.84 5.50
C ARG A 135 8.44 -2.10 5.73
N TYR A 136 9.31 -1.19 5.30
CA TYR A 136 10.74 -1.25 5.65
C TYR A 136 10.96 -1.18 7.16
N SER A 137 10.25 -0.30 7.87
CA SER A 137 10.40 -0.15 9.33
C SER A 137 9.96 -1.39 10.11
N GLN A 138 8.99 -2.14 9.60
CA GLN A 138 8.54 -3.41 10.17
C GLN A 138 9.60 -4.53 10.05
N GLY A 139 10.42 -4.50 9.00
CA GLY A 139 11.50 -5.47 8.75
C GLY A 139 12.84 -5.14 9.45
N ILE A 140 12.91 -4.08 10.24
CA ILE A 140 14.12 -3.72 11.01
C ILE A 140 13.79 -3.62 12.50
N SER A 141 14.85 -3.57 13.36
CA SER A 141 14.61 -3.43 14.79
C SER A 141 13.95 -2.09 15.15
N VAL A 142 13.08 -2.09 16.15
CA VAL A 142 12.40 -0.90 16.69
C VAL A 142 13.43 0.21 17.02
N ALA A 143 14.56 -0.15 17.64
CA ALA A 143 15.62 0.80 17.96
C ALA A 143 16.19 1.49 16.70
N LYS A 144 16.37 0.75 15.58
CA LYS A 144 16.84 1.34 14.32
C LYS A 144 15.78 2.25 13.70
N ALA A 145 14.51 1.84 13.73
CA ALA A 145 13.41 2.65 13.22
C ALA A 145 13.29 3.98 14.00
N LEU A 146 13.35 3.92 15.33
CA LEU A 146 13.35 5.10 16.19
C LEU A 146 14.53 6.03 15.93
N ALA A 147 15.77 5.48 15.89
CA ALA A 147 16.98 6.27 15.65
C ALA A 147 16.98 7.00 14.32
N ARG A 148 16.26 6.49 13.30
CA ARG A 148 16.12 7.09 11.98
C ARG A 148 14.89 8.01 11.86
N GLY A 149 14.07 8.11 12.90
CA GLY A 149 12.83 8.90 12.87
C GLY A 149 11.81 8.41 11.85
N LEU A 150 11.81 7.11 11.53
CA LEU A 150 10.98 6.58 10.44
C LEU A 150 9.49 6.77 10.71
N GLY A 151 9.04 6.58 11.96
CA GLY A 151 7.65 6.76 12.33
C GLY A 151 7.13 8.17 12.05
N GLY A 152 7.90 9.21 12.34
CA GLY A 152 7.53 10.59 12.00
C GLY A 152 7.38 10.79 10.49
N LYS A 153 8.37 10.32 9.71
CA LYS A 153 8.33 10.43 8.25
C LYS A 153 7.13 9.70 7.63
N VAL A 154 6.79 8.49 8.12
CA VAL A 154 5.61 7.73 7.68
C VAL A 154 4.34 8.53 7.96
N LYS A 155 4.18 9.00 9.20
CA LYS A 155 3.02 9.79 9.62
C LYS A 155 2.85 11.04 8.78
N ASP A 156 3.91 11.86 8.65
CA ASP A 156 3.88 13.11 7.91
C ASP A 156 3.48 12.90 6.44
N ALA A 157 4.01 11.85 5.80
CA ALA A 157 3.67 11.52 4.42
C ALA A 157 2.21 11.03 4.27
N LEU A 158 1.69 10.22 5.21
CA LEU A 158 0.28 9.80 5.21
C LEU A 158 -0.67 10.96 5.46
N GLU A 159 -0.36 11.82 6.43
CA GLU A 159 -1.15 13.03 6.69
C GLU A 159 -1.17 13.96 5.48
N LYS A 160 -0.02 14.10 4.79
CA LYS A 160 0.07 14.86 3.55
C LYS A 160 -0.75 14.24 2.42
N THR A 161 -0.78 12.92 2.32
CA THR A 161 -1.64 12.20 1.36
C THR A 161 -3.12 12.53 1.60
N ILE A 162 -3.58 12.44 2.85
CA ILE A 162 -4.99 12.70 3.22
C ILE A 162 -5.33 14.19 3.05
N GLU A 163 -4.41 15.11 3.38
CA GLU A 163 -4.58 16.55 3.14
C GLU A 163 -4.84 16.86 1.66
N LEU A 164 -4.06 16.23 0.77
CA LEU A 164 -4.16 16.42 -0.67
C LEU A 164 -5.34 15.66 -1.30
N GLN A 165 -5.65 14.47 -0.77
CA GLN A 165 -6.72 13.59 -1.26
C GLN A 165 -7.48 12.96 -0.08
N PRO A 166 -8.50 13.65 0.46
CA PRO A 166 -9.26 13.15 1.62
C PRO A 166 -9.99 11.82 1.39
N LYS A 167 -10.20 11.43 0.12
CA LYS A 167 -10.84 10.17 -0.26
C LYS A 167 -9.84 9.04 -0.56
N HIS A 168 -8.58 9.18 -0.18
CA HIS A 168 -7.57 8.14 -0.32
C HIS A 168 -7.74 7.09 0.79
N ALA A 169 -8.59 6.07 0.56
CA ALA A 169 -8.91 5.06 1.58
C ALA A 169 -7.68 4.33 2.11
N ASP A 170 -6.74 3.97 1.24
CA ASP A 170 -5.53 3.24 1.65
C ASP A 170 -4.62 4.07 2.58
N ALA A 171 -4.61 5.41 2.45
CA ALA A 171 -3.88 6.27 3.38
C ALA A 171 -4.56 6.30 4.76
N HIS A 172 -5.89 6.28 4.82
CA HIS A 172 -6.61 6.14 6.08
C HIS A 172 -6.32 4.78 6.73
N ILE A 173 -6.30 3.67 5.97
CA ILE A 173 -5.91 2.35 6.48
C ILE A 173 -4.52 2.43 7.10
N ALA A 174 -3.54 2.91 6.33
CA ALA A 174 -2.15 2.97 6.77
C ALA A 174 -1.95 3.85 8.01
N LEU A 175 -2.70 4.95 8.12
CA LEU A 175 -2.62 5.81 9.31
C LEU A 175 -3.31 5.17 10.53
N GLY A 176 -4.39 4.43 10.33
CA GLY A 176 -5.01 3.59 11.36
C GLY A 176 -4.04 2.55 11.90
N THR A 177 -3.39 1.81 11.01
CA THR A 177 -2.35 0.82 11.32
C THR A 177 -1.16 1.46 12.03
N PHE A 178 -0.68 2.62 11.55
CA PHE A 178 0.39 3.37 12.19
C PHE A 178 0.11 3.65 13.68
N HIS A 179 -1.08 4.17 13.99
CA HIS A 179 -1.46 4.45 15.37
C HIS A 179 -1.50 3.19 16.24
N ALA A 180 -2.04 2.08 15.71
CA ALA A 180 -2.11 0.81 16.43
C ALA A 180 -0.72 0.23 16.69
N GLU A 181 0.12 0.11 15.65
CA GLU A 181 1.45 -0.47 15.75
C GLU A 181 2.40 0.33 16.65
N VAL A 182 2.34 1.67 16.59
CA VAL A 182 3.17 2.50 17.48
C VAL A 182 2.80 2.27 18.94
N ILE A 183 1.49 2.20 19.25
CA ILE A 183 1.03 1.92 20.62
C ILE A 183 1.44 0.51 21.05
N ASP A 184 1.29 -0.48 20.19
CA ASP A 184 1.67 -1.86 20.47
C ASP A 184 3.17 -2.00 20.76
N LYS A 185 4.03 -1.38 19.94
CA LYS A 185 5.50 -1.53 20.02
C LYS A 185 6.17 -0.72 21.13
N VAL A 186 5.67 0.48 21.44
CA VAL A 186 6.32 1.38 22.40
C VAL A 186 5.43 1.78 23.58
N GLY A 187 4.17 1.35 23.58
CA GLY A 187 3.18 1.71 24.59
C GLY A 187 2.49 3.06 24.31
N ALA A 188 1.27 3.20 24.85
CA ALA A 188 0.42 4.36 24.56
C ALA A 188 1.04 5.70 25.00
N LEU A 189 1.73 5.73 26.16
CA LEU A 189 2.34 6.97 26.68
C LEU A 189 3.48 7.45 25.77
N ILE A 190 4.44 6.57 25.48
CA ILE A 190 5.59 6.92 24.62
C ILE A 190 5.13 7.20 23.20
N GLY A 191 4.24 6.38 22.66
CA GLY A 191 3.68 6.56 21.32
C GLY A 191 2.96 7.90 21.16
N SER A 192 2.18 8.30 22.16
CA SER A 192 1.48 9.59 22.17
C SER A 192 2.45 10.78 22.26
N MET A 193 3.44 10.71 23.15
CA MET A 193 4.41 11.80 23.33
C MET A 193 5.34 11.97 22.13
N THR A 194 5.77 10.88 21.50
CA THR A 194 6.78 10.90 20.43
C THR A 194 6.17 11.10 19.05
N TYR A 195 5.03 10.47 18.80
CA TYR A 195 4.42 10.40 17.46
C TYR A 195 2.98 10.88 17.41
N GLY A 196 2.39 11.26 18.54
CA GLY A 196 0.98 11.61 18.64
C GLY A 196 0.05 10.43 18.39
N ALA A 197 0.54 9.18 18.60
CA ALA A 197 -0.26 7.99 18.39
C ALA A 197 -1.39 7.89 19.42
N LYS A 198 -2.61 7.59 18.96
CA LYS A 198 -3.82 7.52 19.79
C LYS A 198 -4.70 6.38 19.33
N LYS A 199 -5.25 5.60 20.28
CA LYS A 199 -6.18 4.51 20.03
C LYS A 199 -7.42 4.97 19.26
N ASP A 200 -8.06 6.05 19.71
CA ASP A 200 -9.27 6.55 19.07
C ASP A 200 -9.02 7.03 17.63
N ALA A 201 -7.81 7.57 17.35
CA ALA A 201 -7.41 7.92 16.01
C ALA A 201 -7.29 6.70 15.09
N SER A 202 -6.70 5.59 15.59
CA SER A 202 -6.66 4.34 14.84
C SER A 202 -8.05 3.87 14.42
N PHE A 203 -8.98 3.82 15.36
CA PHE A 203 -10.36 3.40 15.10
C PHE A 203 -11.08 4.33 14.12
N HIS A 204 -10.89 5.64 14.27
CA HIS A 204 -11.44 6.64 13.37
C HIS A 204 -10.96 6.44 11.93
N PHE A 205 -9.66 6.27 11.73
CA PHE A 205 -9.09 6.13 10.40
C PHE A 205 -9.54 4.84 9.70
N PHE A 206 -9.62 3.72 10.41
CA PHE A 206 -10.19 2.49 9.85
C PHE A 206 -11.66 2.65 9.45
N ALA A 207 -12.46 3.33 10.27
CA ALA A 207 -13.85 3.60 9.96
C ALA A 207 -14.01 4.50 8.72
N GLU A 208 -13.19 5.55 8.58
CA GLU A 208 -13.19 6.39 7.38
C GLU A 208 -12.74 5.62 6.14
N ALA A 209 -11.72 4.75 6.24
CA ALA A 209 -11.29 3.92 5.12
C ALA A 209 -12.43 3.04 4.59
N LEU A 210 -13.12 2.31 5.47
CA LEU A 210 -14.24 1.44 5.11
C LEU A 210 -15.49 2.22 4.65
N LYS A 211 -15.67 3.46 5.06
CA LYS A 211 -16.71 4.33 4.55
C LYS A 211 -16.43 4.77 3.10
N ILE A 212 -15.16 5.01 2.76
CA ILE A 212 -14.73 5.39 1.40
C ILE A 212 -14.72 4.17 0.48
N ASN A 213 -14.12 3.05 0.92
CA ASN A 213 -14.04 1.80 0.17
C ASN A 213 -14.59 0.63 1.01
N THR A 214 -15.91 0.42 0.92
CA THR A 214 -16.67 -0.50 1.78
C THR A 214 -16.31 -1.98 1.60
N ASN A 215 -15.75 -2.36 0.45
CA ASN A 215 -15.45 -3.75 0.12
C ASN A 215 -13.95 -4.07 0.17
N SER A 216 -13.15 -3.22 0.78
CA SER A 216 -11.70 -3.40 0.88
C SER A 216 -11.35 -4.53 1.85
N ALA A 217 -10.89 -5.67 1.32
CA ALA A 217 -10.42 -6.79 2.14
C ALA A 217 -9.25 -6.36 3.03
N ILE A 218 -8.27 -5.61 2.48
CA ILE A 218 -7.12 -5.13 3.27
C ILE A 218 -7.55 -4.18 4.39
N ALA A 219 -8.57 -3.33 4.18
CA ALA A 219 -9.07 -2.46 5.25
C ALA A 219 -9.65 -3.26 6.42
N MET A 220 -10.37 -4.34 6.13
CA MET A 220 -10.93 -5.23 7.14
C MET A 220 -9.84 -5.98 7.90
N ILE A 221 -8.82 -6.49 7.20
CA ILE A 221 -7.66 -7.18 7.78
C ILE A 221 -6.89 -6.23 8.72
N GLU A 222 -6.52 -5.05 8.23
CA GLU A 222 -5.72 -4.10 9.03
C GLU A 222 -6.53 -3.55 10.22
N GLN A 223 -7.85 -3.36 10.07
CA GLN A 223 -8.73 -3.01 11.19
C GLN A 223 -8.79 -4.13 12.23
N ALA A 224 -8.92 -5.38 11.81
CA ALA A 224 -8.94 -6.54 12.71
C ALA A 224 -7.63 -6.62 13.51
N ASN A 225 -6.48 -6.51 12.83
CA ASN A 225 -5.17 -6.48 13.46
C ASN A 225 -5.02 -5.31 14.44
N GLY A 226 -5.43 -4.11 14.01
CA GLY A 226 -5.39 -2.92 14.85
C GLY A 226 -6.23 -3.06 16.13
N TRP A 227 -7.39 -3.69 16.04
CA TRP A 227 -8.23 -3.96 17.22
C TRP A 227 -7.54 -4.93 18.21
N VAL A 228 -6.94 -6.01 17.68
CA VAL A 228 -6.23 -6.98 18.53
C VAL A 228 -4.98 -6.35 19.16
N MET A 229 -4.20 -5.56 18.41
CA MET A 229 -3.05 -4.82 18.94
C MET A 229 -3.43 -3.88 20.08
N LEU A 230 -4.58 -3.20 19.98
CA LEU A 230 -4.99 -2.15 20.93
C LEU A 230 -5.82 -2.64 22.11
N GLU A 231 -6.57 -3.73 21.96
CA GLU A 231 -7.53 -4.23 22.95
C GLU A 231 -7.35 -5.72 23.30
N GLY A 232 -6.44 -6.41 22.61
CA GLY A 232 -6.12 -7.81 22.88
C GLY A 232 -7.28 -8.77 22.65
N GLU A 233 -7.35 -9.83 23.46
CA GLU A 233 -8.33 -10.92 23.35
C GLU A 233 -9.79 -10.47 23.35
N LYS A 234 -10.09 -9.31 23.91
CA LYS A 234 -11.46 -8.76 23.94
C LYS A 234 -12.04 -8.53 22.55
N ARG A 235 -11.18 -8.37 21.55
CA ARG A 235 -11.57 -8.12 20.15
C ARG A 235 -11.42 -9.32 19.21
N LEU A 236 -10.90 -10.43 19.68
CA LEU A 236 -10.65 -11.60 18.82
C LEU A 236 -11.89 -12.04 18.05
N ALA A 237 -13.06 -12.15 18.71
CA ALA A 237 -14.28 -12.59 18.03
C ALA A 237 -14.75 -11.63 16.93
N GLU A 238 -14.57 -10.31 17.14
CA GLU A 238 -14.93 -9.28 16.16
C GLU A 238 -13.89 -9.21 15.04
N ALA A 239 -12.61 -9.37 15.38
CA ALA A 239 -11.51 -9.44 14.42
C ALA A 239 -11.67 -10.66 13.50
N THR A 240 -11.97 -11.85 14.05
CA THR A 240 -12.26 -13.05 13.26
C THR A 240 -13.40 -12.83 12.26
N LYS A 241 -14.48 -12.17 12.66
CA LYS A 241 -15.57 -11.84 11.73
C LYS A 241 -15.14 -10.94 10.58
N LEU A 242 -14.23 -9.97 10.82
CA LEU A 242 -13.69 -9.13 9.75
C LEU A 242 -12.84 -9.95 8.79
N TYR A 243 -12.03 -10.87 9.29
CA TYR A 243 -11.27 -11.81 8.46
C TYR A 243 -12.18 -12.73 7.63
N GLU A 244 -13.27 -13.25 8.22
CA GLU A 244 -14.27 -14.03 7.50
C GLU A 244 -14.89 -13.24 6.34
N ILE A 245 -15.27 -11.97 6.57
CA ILE A 245 -15.82 -11.10 5.53
C ILE A 245 -14.76 -10.80 4.47
N ALA A 246 -13.53 -10.45 4.88
CA ALA A 246 -12.42 -10.17 3.97
C ALA A 246 -12.12 -11.38 3.07
N SER A 247 -12.08 -12.60 3.64
CA SER A 247 -11.82 -13.85 2.91
C SER A 247 -12.91 -14.21 1.90
N ALA A 248 -14.13 -13.73 2.12
CA ALA A 248 -15.29 -13.95 1.24
C ALA A 248 -15.47 -12.84 0.20
N THR A 249 -14.68 -11.76 0.24
CA THR A 249 -14.73 -10.68 -0.73
C THR A 249 -14.34 -11.18 -2.12
N LEU A 250 -15.05 -10.72 -3.15
CA LEU A 250 -14.72 -11.04 -4.55
C LEU A 250 -13.68 -10.06 -5.06
N PRO A 251 -12.45 -10.50 -5.29
CA PRO A 251 -11.38 -9.62 -5.74
C PRO A 251 -11.59 -9.18 -7.18
N LEU A 252 -11.37 -7.89 -7.44
CA LEU A 252 -11.51 -7.29 -8.77
C LEU A 252 -10.25 -7.48 -9.62
N ASP A 253 -9.09 -7.58 -8.97
CA ASP A 253 -7.79 -7.67 -9.64
C ASP A 253 -6.79 -8.55 -8.87
N ALA A 254 -5.59 -8.64 -9.40
CA ALA A 254 -4.52 -9.45 -8.82
C ALA A 254 -4.07 -8.97 -7.43
N MET A 255 -4.09 -7.66 -7.14
CA MET A 255 -3.73 -7.13 -5.82
C MET A 255 -4.79 -7.49 -4.78
N GLU A 256 -6.07 -7.25 -5.07
CA GLU A 256 -7.15 -7.62 -4.15
C GLU A 256 -7.22 -9.13 -3.94
N ARG A 257 -6.82 -9.94 -4.93
CA ARG A 257 -6.70 -11.40 -4.78
C ARG A 257 -5.66 -11.77 -3.73
N LEU A 258 -4.52 -11.10 -3.70
CA LEU A 258 -3.49 -11.32 -2.67
C LEU A 258 -4.01 -10.95 -1.27
N ASP A 259 -4.79 -9.88 -1.15
CA ASP A 259 -5.42 -9.49 0.12
C ASP A 259 -6.40 -10.56 0.61
N VAL A 260 -7.24 -11.08 -0.29
CA VAL A 260 -8.21 -12.16 0.03
C VAL A 260 -7.49 -13.46 0.41
N ASP A 261 -6.41 -13.80 -0.28
CA ASP A 261 -5.63 -14.99 0.04
C ASP A 261 -4.92 -14.85 1.39
N LEU A 262 -4.44 -13.64 1.75
CA LEU A 262 -3.93 -13.33 3.08
C LEU A 262 -5.00 -13.57 4.15
N ALA A 263 -6.21 -13.07 3.97
CA ALA A 263 -7.30 -13.28 4.92
C ALA A 263 -7.64 -14.77 5.10
N LYS A 264 -7.62 -15.55 4.01
CA LYS A 264 -7.85 -17.00 4.07
C LYS A 264 -6.74 -17.75 4.80
N ALA A 265 -5.49 -17.35 4.61
CA ALA A 265 -4.35 -17.96 5.29
C ALA A 265 -4.46 -17.75 6.80
N GLU A 266 -4.68 -16.52 7.25
CA GLU A 266 -4.80 -16.16 8.68
C GLU A 266 -5.97 -16.89 9.39
N LEU A 267 -7.06 -17.24 8.69
CA LEU A 267 -8.18 -18.00 9.26
C LEU A 267 -7.87 -19.50 9.42
N ASN A 268 -6.83 -20.00 8.77
CA ASN A 268 -6.44 -21.42 8.83
C ASN A 268 -5.30 -21.69 9.82
N ASP A 269 -4.66 -20.65 10.34
CA ASP A 269 -3.60 -20.70 11.36
C ASP A 269 -4.19 -20.58 12.76
#